data_a571415771c34e1176645e26796f2494
#
_entry.id   a571415771c34e1176645e26796f2494
#
_cell.length_a   1.000
_cell.length_b   1.000
_cell.length_c   1.000
_cell.angle_alpha   90.00
_cell.angle_beta   90.00
_cell.angle_gamma   90.00
#
_symmetry.space_group_name_H-M   'P 1'
#
loop_
_entity.id
_entity.type
_entity.pdbx_description
1 polymer ?
#
loop_
_entity_poly.entity_id
_entity_poly.type
_entity_poly.pdbx_seq_one_letter_code
_entity_poly.pdbx_strand_id
1 'polypeptide(L)'
;MVLEGAEPFYFPGGPTGVLLLHGLTGTPAEMRLLGESLAEAGFTVLAVRLPGHGTIPEDLERMTAGDWMAAAMDGYAVLASNAKIQRIAVIGHSMGALLALRLAAIRRMSYVISISAPFVIRKDRGLALLPPREQSKGMFLPKKQPRLPGIPLRCMAGYAVMPLLSVHEMLSLIASAKEALPQVTAPLLVVQGDRDHTVAQESAEYILENVASKEKRIVRLPRAGHRVLLGVERARAFSEAIAFLRSEADHGK
;
A
#
# COMPACT_ATOMS: atom_id res chain seq x y z
N MET A 1 -21.17 8.02 6.68
CA MET A 1 -20.90 8.94 5.52
C MET A 1 -19.43 8.76 5.14
N VAL A 2 -19.10 8.75 3.84
CA VAL A 2 -17.69 8.69 3.39
C VAL A 2 -17.08 10.08 3.43
N LEU A 3 -15.84 10.19 3.90
CA LEU A 3 -15.09 11.45 3.91
C LEU A 3 -14.81 11.91 2.47
N GLU A 4 -14.91 13.20 2.22
CA GLU A 4 -14.59 13.78 0.90
C GLU A 4 -13.17 13.41 0.46
N GLY A 5 -13.02 12.89 -0.75
CA GLY A 5 -11.77 12.40 -1.33
C GLY A 5 -11.39 10.98 -0.93
N ALA A 6 -12.13 10.35 0.00
CA ALA A 6 -11.88 8.96 0.44
C ALA A 6 -12.56 7.90 -0.43
N GLU A 7 -13.30 8.31 -1.44
CA GLU A 7 -13.99 7.40 -2.36
C GLU A 7 -12.99 6.54 -3.14
N PRO A 8 -13.36 5.27 -3.46
CA PRO A 8 -12.60 4.50 -4.43
C PRO A 8 -12.63 5.21 -5.79
N PHE A 9 -11.66 4.94 -6.65
CA PHE A 9 -11.65 5.52 -7.99
C PHE A 9 -11.20 4.49 -9.04
N TYR A 10 -11.72 4.69 -10.25
CA TYR A 10 -11.37 3.91 -11.41
C TYR A 10 -11.05 4.84 -12.58
N PHE A 11 -9.91 4.62 -13.23
CA PHE A 11 -9.51 5.31 -14.44
C PHE A 11 -9.37 4.28 -15.57
N PRO A 12 -10.22 4.31 -16.59
CA PRO A 12 -10.10 3.42 -17.74
C PRO A 12 -8.85 3.76 -18.54
N GLY A 13 -8.18 2.73 -19.09
CA GLY A 13 -6.97 2.88 -19.90
C GLY A 13 -6.66 1.63 -20.71
N GLY A 14 -5.38 1.33 -20.86
CA GLY A 14 -4.87 0.19 -21.62
C GLY A 14 -5.02 -1.18 -20.95
N PRO A 15 -4.43 -2.22 -21.55
CA PRO A 15 -4.63 -3.62 -21.16
C PRO A 15 -3.90 -4.03 -19.88
N THR A 16 -3.11 -3.16 -19.28
CA THR A 16 -2.51 -3.40 -17.97
C THR A 16 -3.34 -2.70 -16.90
N GLY A 17 -4.00 -3.50 -16.05
CA GLY A 17 -4.74 -3.03 -14.88
C GLY A 17 -3.83 -2.90 -13.67
N VAL A 18 -3.89 -1.78 -12.96
CA VAL A 18 -3.10 -1.50 -11.76
C VAL A 18 -4.04 -1.34 -10.56
N LEU A 19 -3.94 -2.27 -9.60
CA LEU A 19 -4.64 -2.19 -8.33
C LEU A 19 -3.83 -1.37 -7.33
N LEU A 20 -4.44 -0.34 -6.75
CA LEU A 20 -3.82 0.52 -5.75
C LEU A 20 -4.40 0.24 -4.36
N LEU A 21 -3.52 -0.02 -3.38
CA LEU A 21 -3.86 -0.35 -1.99
C LEU A 21 -3.21 0.66 -1.04
N HIS A 22 -4.05 1.41 -0.31
CA HIS A 22 -3.61 2.45 0.62
C HIS A 22 -3.18 1.91 1.99
N GLY A 23 -2.59 2.78 2.82
CA GLY A 23 -2.10 2.44 4.16
C GLY A 23 -3.16 2.49 5.27
N LEU A 24 -2.78 2.00 6.46
CA LEU A 24 -3.61 2.05 7.67
C LEU A 24 -3.97 3.50 8.02
N THR A 25 -5.23 3.75 8.35
CA THR A 25 -5.83 5.06 8.60
C THR A 25 -5.82 6.04 7.42
N GLY A 26 -5.21 5.65 6.28
CA GLY A 26 -5.27 6.35 5.01
C GLY A 26 -6.55 6.02 4.24
N THR A 27 -6.63 6.47 3.00
CA THR A 27 -7.76 6.20 2.08
C THR A 27 -7.23 6.20 0.65
N PRO A 28 -8.04 5.88 -0.37
CA PRO A 28 -7.65 6.05 -1.77
C PRO A 28 -7.09 7.44 -2.11
N ALA A 29 -7.45 8.45 -1.32
CA ALA A 29 -6.92 9.81 -1.48
C ALA A 29 -5.39 9.87 -1.56
N GLU A 30 -4.69 9.12 -0.72
CA GLU A 30 -3.21 9.14 -0.71
C GLU A 30 -2.59 8.49 -1.96
N MET A 31 -3.38 7.67 -2.69
CA MET A 31 -2.97 6.99 -3.93
C MET A 31 -3.36 7.81 -5.17
N ARG A 32 -4.16 8.88 -5.01
CA ARG A 32 -4.80 9.62 -6.11
C ARG A 32 -3.80 10.17 -7.12
N LEU A 33 -2.77 10.89 -6.65
CA LEU A 33 -1.77 11.50 -7.55
C LEU A 33 -0.98 10.45 -8.34
N LEU A 34 -0.64 9.33 -7.72
CA LEU A 34 -0.03 8.19 -8.42
C LEU A 34 -1.02 7.62 -9.44
N GLY A 35 -2.28 7.43 -9.03
CA GLY A 35 -3.33 6.90 -9.91
C GLY A 35 -3.56 7.77 -11.15
N GLU A 36 -3.59 9.09 -10.99
CA GLU A 36 -3.69 10.06 -12.10
C GLU A 36 -2.48 9.94 -13.04
N SER A 37 -1.25 9.90 -12.50
CA SER A 37 -0.03 9.73 -13.31
C SER A 37 0.03 8.39 -14.05
N LEU A 38 -0.47 7.31 -13.44
CA LEU A 38 -0.58 6.00 -14.11
C LEU A 38 -1.61 6.02 -15.24
N ALA A 39 -2.75 6.67 -15.02
CA ALA A 39 -3.79 6.82 -16.05
C ALA A 39 -3.29 7.66 -17.23
N GLU A 40 -2.59 8.77 -16.99
CA GLU A 40 -1.91 9.57 -18.00
C GLU A 40 -0.84 8.75 -18.77
N ALA A 41 -0.20 7.80 -18.10
CA ALA A 41 0.76 6.88 -18.72
C ALA A 41 0.09 5.74 -19.52
N GLY A 42 -1.26 5.68 -19.55
CA GLY A 42 -2.05 4.75 -20.34
C GLY A 42 -2.47 3.47 -19.61
N PHE A 43 -2.29 3.37 -18.30
CA PHE A 43 -2.74 2.21 -17.52
C PHE A 43 -4.22 2.32 -17.13
N THR A 44 -4.91 1.17 -17.01
CA THR A 44 -6.18 1.10 -16.31
C THR A 44 -5.90 1.05 -14.81
N VAL A 45 -6.53 1.92 -14.03
CA VAL A 45 -6.22 2.06 -12.59
C VAL A 45 -7.46 1.84 -11.75
N LEU A 46 -7.37 1.01 -10.71
CA LEU A 46 -8.39 0.83 -9.70
C LEU A 46 -7.78 1.06 -8.31
N ALA A 47 -8.27 2.05 -7.58
CA ALA A 47 -7.96 2.23 -6.17
C ALA A 47 -9.16 1.84 -5.32
N VAL A 48 -9.01 0.83 -4.47
CA VAL A 48 -10.06 0.36 -3.57
C VAL A 48 -9.98 1.10 -2.23
N ARG A 49 -11.12 1.38 -1.64
CA ARG A 49 -11.23 1.83 -0.26
C ARG A 49 -11.33 0.60 0.65
N LEU A 50 -10.30 0.35 1.45
CA LEU A 50 -10.27 -0.78 2.36
C LEU A 50 -11.35 -0.63 3.45
N PRO A 51 -11.98 -1.73 3.90
CA PRO A 51 -13.02 -1.71 4.93
C PRO A 51 -12.58 -0.95 6.19
N GLY A 52 -13.50 -0.22 6.78
CA GLY A 52 -13.28 0.61 7.97
C GLY A 52 -12.55 1.94 7.72
N HIS A 53 -12.04 2.20 6.52
CA HIS A 53 -11.33 3.44 6.20
C HIS A 53 -12.24 4.48 5.53
N GLY A 54 -11.94 5.75 5.76
CA GLY A 54 -12.61 6.87 5.09
C GLY A 54 -14.06 7.11 5.55
N THR A 55 -14.43 6.67 6.74
CA THR A 55 -15.71 6.90 7.40
C THR A 55 -15.50 7.50 8.79
N ILE A 56 -15.49 6.68 9.83
CA ILE A 56 -15.15 7.05 11.21
C ILE A 56 -14.12 6.05 11.77
N PRO A 57 -13.27 6.47 12.74
CA PRO A 57 -12.24 5.59 13.30
C PRO A 57 -12.78 4.31 13.94
N GLU A 58 -13.99 4.36 14.50
CA GLU A 58 -14.67 3.22 15.11
C GLU A 58 -15.02 2.12 14.11
N ASP A 59 -15.24 2.47 12.84
CA ASP A 59 -15.44 1.49 11.78
C ASP A 59 -14.14 0.73 11.52
N LEU A 60 -13.00 1.44 11.54
CA LEU A 60 -11.67 0.83 11.37
C LEU A 60 -11.32 -0.09 12.56
N GLU A 61 -11.70 0.29 13.78
CA GLU A 61 -11.48 -0.51 14.98
C GLU A 61 -12.11 -1.91 14.89
N ARG A 62 -13.22 -2.03 14.16
CA ARG A 62 -13.96 -3.30 14.00
C ARG A 62 -13.41 -4.21 12.91
N MET A 63 -12.53 -3.70 12.06
CA MET A 63 -11.99 -4.45 10.92
C MET A 63 -10.81 -5.32 11.32
N THR A 64 -10.69 -6.42 10.61
CA THR A 64 -9.60 -7.38 10.73
C THR A 64 -8.65 -7.32 9.53
N ALA A 65 -7.45 -7.88 9.69
CA ALA A 65 -6.52 -8.09 8.57
C ALA A 65 -7.16 -8.94 7.44
N GLY A 66 -8.07 -9.86 7.81
CA GLY A 66 -8.84 -10.67 6.86
C GLY A 66 -9.78 -9.83 6.00
N ASP A 67 -10.49 -8.85 6.59
CA ASP A 67 -11.39 -7.97 5.85
C ASP A 67 -10.63 -7.12 4.83
N TRP A 68 -9.45 -6.61 5.21
CA TRP A 68 -8.60 -5.84 4.29
C TRP A 68 -8.07 -6.71 3.15
N MET A 69 -7.68 -7.97 3.45
CA MET A 69 -7.23 -8.91 2.43
C MET A 69 -8.37 -9.30 1.46
N ALA A 70 -9.58 -9.51 1.98
CA ALA A 70 -10.76 -9.78 1.15
C ALA A 70 -11.03 -8.63 0.17
N ALA A 71 -11.00 -7.38 0.65
CA ALA A 71 -11.17 -6.22 -0.23
C ALA A 71 -10.07 -6.08 -1.30
N ALA A 72 -8.83 -6.45 -0.98
CA ALA A 72 -7.75 -6.49 -1.97
C ALA A 72 -7.99 -7.59 -3.03
N MET A 73 -8.51 -8.75 -2.61
CA MET A 73 -8.92 -9.84 -3.52
C MET A 73 -10.09 -9.44 -4.42
N ASP A 74 -11.09 -8.72 -3.87
CA ASP A 74 -12.21 -8.18 -4.65
C ASP A 74 -11.73 -7.17 -5.69
N GLY A 75 -10.83 -6.27 -5.32
CA GLY A 75 -10.21 -5.33 -6.26
C GLY A 75 -9.45 -6.04 -7.40
N TYR A 76 -8.73 -7.11 -7.09
CA TYR A 76 -8.11 -7.97 -8.09
C TYR A 76 -9.16 -8.62 -9.00
N ALA A 77 -10.22 -9.19 -8.42
CA ALA A 77 -11.28 -9.85 -9.18
C ALA A 77 -12.00 -8.89 -10.14
N VAL A 78 -12.24 -7.64 -9.72
CA VAL A 78 -12.81 -6.58 -10.58
C VAL A 78 -11.92 -6.34 -11.81
N LEU A 79 -10.60 -6.24 -11.64
CA LEU A 79 -9.68 -6.08 -12.77
C LEU A 79 -9.63 -7.36 -13.63
N ALA A 80 -9.58 -8.54 -13.01
CA ALA A 80 -9.48 -9.82 -13.70
C ALA A 80 -10.74 -10.17 -14.51
N SER A 81 -11.91 -9.68 -14.09
CA SER A 81 -13.18 -9.87 -14.81
C SER A 81 -13.33 -8.97 -16.03
N ASN A 82 -12.50 -7.94 -16.17
CA ASN A 82 -12.55 -7.04 -17.31
C ASN A 82 -11.80 -7.64 -18.51
N ALA A 83 -12.52 -8.03 -19.56
CA ALA A 83 -11.97 -8.66 -20.75
C ALA A 83 -10.89 -7.83 -21.50
N LYS A 84 -10.81 -6.53 -21.24
CA LYS A 84 -9.76 -5.67 -21.81
C LYS A 84 -8.43 -5.77 -21.04
N ILE A 85 -8.44 -6.29 -19.80
CA ILE A 85 -7.25 -6.39 -18.97
C ILE A 85 -6.54 -7.71 -19.27
N GLN A 86 -5.33 -7.61 -19.75
CA GLN A 86 -4.45 -8.75 -20.08
C GLN A 86 -3.39 -9.01 -19.01
N ARG A 87 -3.00 -7.96 -18.28
CA ARG A 87 -1.98 -7.99 -17.23
C ARG A 87 -2.48 -7.24 -16.00
N ILE A 88 -2.20 -7.76 -14.82
CA ILE A 88 -2.56 -7.11 -13.57
C ILE A 88 -1.29 -6.85 -12.77
N ALA A 89 -1.13 -5.61 -12.36
CA ALA A 89 -0.12 -5.16 -11.41
C ALA A 89 -0.78 -4.71 -10.11
N VAL A 90 -0.06 -4.80 -9.01
CA VAL A 90 -0.51 -4.27 -7.72
C VAL A 90 0.54 -3.32 -7.14
N ILE A 91 0.09 -2.17 -6.65
CA ILE A 91 0.91 -1.20 -5.94
C ILE A 91 0.29 -0.96 -4.57
N GLY A 92 1.07 -1.19 -3.52
CA GLY A 92 0.63 -0.94 -2.17
C GLY A 92 1.53 0.07 -1.45
N HIS A 93 0.94 0.88 -0.57
CA HIS A 93 1.66 1.78 0.32
C HIS A 93 1.47 1.36 1.77
N SER A 94 2.56 1.25 2.54
CA SER A 94 2.53 0.90 3.96
C SER A 94 1.77 -0.41 4.21
N MET A 95 0.68 -0.43 4.98
CA MET A 95 -0.20 -1.60 5.14
C MET A 95 -0.65 -2.16 3.79
N GLY A 96 -0.99 -1.31 2.83
CA GLY A 96 -1.35 -1.73 1.47
C GLY A 96 -0.24 -2.49 0.75
N ALA A 97 1.04 -2.22 1.08
CA ALA A 97 2.17 -2.96 0.52
C ALA A 97 2.27 -4.39 1.08
N LEU A 98 1.90 -4.61 2.36
CA LEU A 98 1.78 -5.96 2.92
C LEU A 98 0.67 -6.75 2.22
N LEU A 99 -0.48 -6.09 1.99
CA LEU A 99 -1.61 -6.69 1.25
C LEU A 99 -1.22 -7.02 -0.20
N ALA A 100 -0.49 -6.12 -0.87
CA ALA A 100 0.00 -6.32 -2.23
C ALA A 100 0.92 -7.55 -2.35
N LEU A 101 1.86 -7.69 -1.42
CA LEU A 101 2.76 -8.85 -1.38
C LEU A 101 2.01 -10.15 -1.06
N ARG A 102 1.08 -10.13 -0.09
CA ARG A 102 0.22 -11.28 0.19
C ARG A 102 -0.66 -11.66 -1.01
N LEU A 103 -1.22 -10.67 -1.69
CA LEU A 103 -2.02 -10.92 -2.89
C LEU A 103 -1.19 -11.55 -4.01
N ALA A 104 0.05 -11.08 -4.20
CA ALA A 104 0.98 -11.64 -5.18
C ALA A 104 1.46 -13.07 -4.86
N ALA A 105 1.40 -13.47 -3.59
CA ALA A 105 1.69 -14.85 -3.18
C ALA A 105 0.59 -15.85 -3.56
N ILE A 106 -0.66 -15.37 -3.74
CA ILE A 106 -1.84 -16.24 -3.99
C ILE A 106 -2.52 -15.98 -5.33
N ARG A 107 -2.12 -14.94 -6.04
CA ARG A 107 -2.64 -14.58 -7.38
C ARG A 107 -1.49 -14.24 -8.32
N ARG A 108 -1.64 -14.59 -9.59
CA ARG A 108 -0.66 -14.23 -10.61
C ARG A 108 -0.67 -12.72 -10.83
N MET A 109 0.45 -12.06 -10.59
CA MET A 109 0.70 -10.66 -10.88
C MET A 109 1.74 -10.53 -11.98
N SER A 110 1.56 -9.54 -12.86
CA SER A 110 2.60 -9.18 -13.84
C SER A 110 3.68 -8.33 -13.18
N TYR A 111 3.32 -7.49 -12.20
CA TYR A 111 4.24 -6.66 -11.44
C TYR A 111 3.72 -6.40 -10.02
N VAL A 112 4.64 -6.25 -9.09
CA VAL A 112 4.35 -5.83 -7.71
C VAL A 112 5.21 -4.62 -7.37
N ILE A 113 4.59 -3.57 -6.81
CA ILE A 113 5.32 -2.42 -6.28
C ILE A 113 4.95 -2.25 -4.81
N SER A 114 5.95 -2.39 -3.96
CA SER A 114 5.85 -2.29 -2.51
C SER A 114 6.47 -0.97 -2.05
N ILE A 115 5.66 -0.05 -1.51
CA ILE A 115 6.10 1.27 -1.08
C ILE A 115 6.02 1.37 0.44
N SER A 116 7.15 1.58 1.11
CA SER A 116 7.27 1.76 2.57
C SER A 116 6.57 0.64 3.38
N ALA A 117 6.72 -0.63 2.97
CA ALA A 117 6.10 -1.77 3.65
C ALA A 117 6.69 -2.00 5.05
N PRO A 118 5.87 -2.10 6.11
CA PRO A 118 6.35 -2.11 7.49
C PRO A 118 6.73 -3.53 7.99
N PHE A 119 7.62 -4.24 7.31
CA PHE A 119 8.13 -5.52 7.80
C PHE A 119 9.01 -5.37 9.04
N VAL A 120 9.73 -4.26 9.14
CA VAL A 120 10.48 -3.84 10.32
C VAL A 120 10.00 -2.44 10.70
N ILE A 121 9.27 -2.34 11.80
CA ILE A 121 8.80 -1.06 12.35
C ILE A 121 9.91 -0.50 13.24
N ARG A 122 10.14 0.80 13.17
CA ARG A 122 11.15 1.46 14.00
C ARG A 122 10.83 1.30 15.49
N LYS A 123 11.87 1.04 16.30
CA LYS A 123 11.72 0.81 17.76
C LYS A 123 11.13 2.02 18.50
N ASP A 124 11.40 3.24 18.03
CA ASP A 124 10.90 4.50 18.59
C ASP A 124 9.39 4.76 18.32
N ARG A 125 8.71 3.86 17.62
CA ARG A 125 7.25 3.94 17.39
C ARG A 125 6.40 3.48 18.57
N GLY A 126 7.01 3.07 19.67
CA GLY A 126 6.33 2.74 20.92
C GLY A 126 5.53 1.44 20.89
N LEU A 127 5.81 0.52 19.96
CA LEU A 127 5.10 -0.78 19.91
C LEU A 127 5.28 -1.59 21.19
N ALA A 128 6.39 -1.42 21.92
CA ALA A 128 6.61 -2.06 23.22
C ALA A 128 5.65 -1.57 24.31
N LEU A 129 4.99 -0.44 24.09
CA LEU A 129 4.00 0.14 25.00
C LEU A 129 2.57 -0.14 24.57
N LEU A 130 2.37 -0.93 23.49
CA LEU A 130 1.05 -1.31 23.02
C LEU A 130 0.38 -2.20 24.11
N PRO A 131 -0.79 -1.80 24.65
CA PRO A 131 -1.50 -2.61 25.63
C PRO A 131 -1.90 -3.96 25.02
N PRO A 132 -2.14 -5.01 25.83
CA PRO A 132 -2.73 -6.24 25.35
C PRO A 132 -3.99 -5.99 24.53
N ARG A 133 -4.27 -6.86 23.57
CA ARG A 133 -5.40 -6.73 22.65
C ARG A 133 -6.74 -6.48 23.34
N GLU A 134 -6.98 -7.20 24.43
CA GLU A 134 -8.22 -7.15 25.22
C GLU A 134 -8.43 -5.78 25.89
N GLN A 135 -7.34 -5.09 26.18
CA GLN A 135 -7.33 -3.75 26.79
C GLN A 135 -7.33 -2.64 25.75
N SER A 136 -7.09 -2.93 24.48
CA SER A 136 -6.93 -1.94 23.41
C SER A 136 -8.25 -1.45 22.82
N LYS A 137 -9.39 -2.09 23.15
CA LYS A 137 -10.71 -1.72 22.65
C LYS A 137 -11.13 -0.33 23.12
N GLY A 138 -11.58 0.52 22.21
CA GLY A 138 -11.97 1.92 22.48
C GLY A 138 -10.78 2.86 22.71
N MET A 139 -9.55 2.39 22.52
CA MET A 139 -8.34 3.21 22.67
C MET A 139 -7.86 3.74 21.31
N PHE A 140 -7.68 5.04 21.22
CA PHE A 140 -7.29 5.73 20.00
C PHE A 140 -6.05 6.60 20.25
N LEU A 141 -5.01 6.44 19.45
CA LEU A 141 -3.81 7.27 19.50
C LEU A 141 -3.94 8.46 18.54
N PRO A 142 -3.71 9.68 18.99
CA PRO A 142 -3.65 10.84 18.12
C PRO A 142 -2.54 10.70 17.07
N LYS A 143 -2.84 11.12 15.85
CA LYS A 143 -1.89 11.16 14.72
C LYS A 143 -1.67 12.60 14.27
N LYS A 144 -0.41 12.97 14.07
CA LYS A 144 -0.11 14.23 13.37
C LYS A 144 -0.52 14.12 11.90
N GLN A 145 -1.33 15.06 11.43
CA GLN A 145 -1.70 15.24 10.04
C GLN A 145 -1.12 16.57 9.52
N PRO A 146 0.19 16.64 9.23
CA PRO A 146 0.76 17.88 8.72
C PRO A 146 0.17 18.18 7.34
N ARG A 147 -0.16 19.45 7.11
CA ARG A 147 -0.42 19.93 5.74
C ARG A 147 0.85 19.79 4.94
N LEU A 148 0.72 19.18 3.76
CA LEU A 148 1.83 19.02 2.82
C LEU A 148 1.71 20.11 1.75
N PRO A 149 2.69 21.00 1.62
CA PRO A 149 2.65 22.06 0.61
C PRO A 149 2.49 21.48 -0.81
N GLY A 150 1.60 22.08 -1.60
CA GLY A 150 1.33 21.66 -2.97
C GLY A 150 0.57 20.33 -3.12
N ILE A 151 0.01 19.78 -2.02
CA ILE A 151 -0.88 18.62 -2.07
C ILE A 151 -2.33 19.08 -1.88
N PRO A 152 -3.25 18.78 -2.83
CA PRO A 152 -4.67 19.06 -2.68
C PRO A 152 -5.26 18.39 -1.43
N LEU A 153 -6.15 19.07 -0.71
CA LEU A 153 -6.77 18.52 0.51
C LEU A 153 -7.50 17.19 0.24
N ARG A 154 -8.15 17.06 -0.92
CA ARG A 154 -8.80 15.81 -1.33
C ARG A 154 -7.85 14.61 -1.43
N CYS A 155 -6.52 14.83 -1.54
CA CYS A 155 -5.50 13.78 -1.55
C CYS A 155 -4.98 13.43 -0.14
N MET A 156 -5.52 14.07 0.90
CA MET A 156 -5.06 13.93 2.28
C MET A 156 -6.14 13.36 3.22
N ALA A 157 -7.28 12.93 2.68
CA ALA A 157 -8.36 12.35 3.48
C ALA A 157 -7.85 11.11 4.25
N GLY A 158 -8.11 11.08 5.55
CA GLY A 158 -7.69 10.01 6.44
C GLY A 158 -7.98 10.36 7.90
N TYR A 159 -7.77 9.43 8.81
CA TYR A 159 -8.06 9.65 10.22
C TYR A 159 -6.95 10.40 10.95
N ALA A 160 -7.36 11.31 11.85
CA ALA A 160 -6.46 12.01 12.78
C ALA A 160 -6.11 11.17 14.02
N VAL A 161 -6.70 9.99 14.15
CA VAL A 161 -6.45 9.02 15.22
C VAL A 161 -6.23 7.64 14.63
N MET A 162 -5.62 6.76 15.42
CA MET A 162 -5.38 5.37 15.08
C MET A 162 -5.94 4.48 16.17
N PRO A 163 -6.95 3.63 15.89
CA PRO A 163 -7.45 2.67 16.85
C PRO A 163 -6.37 1.65 17.21
N LEU A 164 -6.19 1.33 18.50
CA LEU A 164 -5.14 0.38 18.91
C LEU A 164 -5.44 -1.05 18.46
N LEU A 165 -6.71 -1.45 18.37
CA LEU A 165 -7.07 -2.76 17.80
C LEU A 165 -6.60 -2.89 16.34
N SER A 166 -6.64 -1.81 15.56
CA SER A 166 -6.14 -1.82 14.18
C SER A 166 -4.62 -1.96 14.10
N VAL A 167 -3.89 -1.56 15.15
CA VAL A 167 -2.44 -1.82 15.25
C VAL A 167 -2.18 -3.31 15.47
N HIS A 168 -2.96 -3.99 16.33
CA HIS A 168 -2.88 -5.44 16.52
C HIS A 168 -3.16 -6.19 15.22
N GLU A 169 -4.19 -5.77 14.48
CA GLU A 169 -4.51 -6.36 13.18
C GLU A 169 -3.38 -6.14 12.16
N MET A 170 -2.74 -4.96 12.17
CA MET A 170 -1.58 -4.72 11.32
C MET A 170 -0.39 -5.60 11.70
N LEU A 171 -0.14 -5.85 12.98
CA LEU A 171 0.92 -6.77 13.43
C LEU A 171 0.64 -8.21 12.97
N SER A 172 -0.62 -8.66 13.04
CA SER A 172 -1.05 -9.94 12.49
C SER A 172 -0.85 -10.01 10.97
N LEU A 173 -1.16 -8.91 10.26
CA LEU A 173 -0.92 -8.80 8.81
C LEU A 173 0.59 -8.87 8.49
N ILE A 174 1.44 -8.21 9.27
CA ILE A 174 2.91 -8.29 9.10
C ILE A 174 3.37 -9.74 9.24
N ALA A 175 2.93 -10.45 10.27
CA ALA A 175 3.31 -11.86 10.50
C ALA A 175 2.93 -12.72 9.30
N SER A 176 1.66 -12.65 8.86
CA SER A 176 1.18 -13.42 7.71
C SER A 176 1.79 -13.00 6.38
N ALA A 177 2.18 -11.71 6.22
CA ALA A 177 2.90 -11.26 5.04
C ALA A 177 4.34 -11.79 5.00
N LYS A 178 5.01 -11.91 6.16
CA LYS A 178 6.34 -12.55 6.24
C LYS A 178 6.30 -14.00 5.76
N GLU A 179 5.30 -14.76 6.18
CA GLU A 179 5.10 -16.15 5.75
C GLU A 179 4.80 -16.27 4.24
N ALA A 180 4.20 -15.24 3.65
CA ALA A 180 3.84 -15.23 2.24
C ALA A 180 4.99 -14.84 1.30
N LEU A 181 6.03 -14.15 1.77
CA LEU A 181 7.12 -13.65 0.90
C LEU A 181 7.77 -14.73 0.03
N PRO A 182 8.07 -15.97 0.52
CA PRO A 182 8.68 -17.00 -0.32
C PRO A 182 7.84 -17.44 -1.52
N GLN A 183 6.54 -17.15 -1.54
CA GLN A 183 5.62 -17.45 -2.65
C GLN A 183 5.51 -16.31 -3.66
N VAL A 184 6.07 -15.14 -3.38
CA VAL A 184 6.07 -14.00 -4.31
C VAL A 184 7.12 -14.21 -5.38
N THR A 185 6.68 -14.48 -6.62
CA THR A 185 7.54 -14.76 -7.78
C THR A 185 7.49 -13.66 -8.86
N ALA A 186 6.49 -12.80 -8.80
CA ALA A 186 6.31 -11.70 -9.75
C ALA A 186 7.47 -10.70 -9.69
N PRO A 187 7.82 -10.02 -10.79
CA PRO A 187 8.74 -8.88 -10.78
C PRO A 187 8.37 -7.88 -9.69
N LEU A 188 9.35 -7.47 -8.88
CA LEU A 188 9.14 -6.68 -7.67
C LEU A 188 9.99 -5.41 -7.63
N LEU A 189 9.33 -4.28 -7.48
CA LEU A 189 9.95 -3.01 -7.14
C LEU A 189 9.64 -2.66 -5.67
N VAL A 190 10.66 -2.45 -4.86
CA VAL A 190 10.53 -1.89 -3.51
C VAL A 190 10.95 -0.43 -3.52
N VAL A 191 10.08 0.46 -3.02
CA VAL A 191 10.37 1.89 -2.89
C VAL A 191 10.40 2.27 -1.41
N GLN A 192 11.51 2.82 -0.95
CA GLN A 192 11.70 3.18 0.46
C GLN A 192 12.29 4.58 0.59
N GLY A 193 11.67 5.39 1.45
CA GLY A 193 12.21 6.69 1.83
C GLY A 193 13.26 6.57 2.94
N ASP A 194 14.43 7.21 2.77
CA ASP A 194 15.51 7.13 3.76
C ASP A 194 15.21 7.95 5.03
N ARG A 195 14.23 8.87 4.96
CA ARG A 195 13.75 9.64 6.12
C ARG A 195 12.43 9.10 6.69
N ASP A 196 12.14 7.83 6.46
CA ASP A 196 10.95 7.18 7.01
C ASP A 196 11.08 7.05 8.54
N HIS A 197 10.18 7.71 9.26
CA HIS A 197 10.12 7.67 10.73
C HIS A 197 9.18 6.59 11.26
N THR A 198 8.61 5.75 10.39
CA THR A 198 7.69 4.67 10.76
C THR A 198 8.29 3.31 10.47
N VAL A 199 8.81 3.14 9.29
CA VAL A 199 9.40 1.90 8.78
C VAL A 199 10.91 2.02 8.82
N ALA A 200 11.58 1.03 9.37
CA ALA A 200 13.03 0.95 9.37
C ALA A 200 13.55 0.61 7.96
N GLN A 201 14.74 1.10 7.62
CA GLN A 201 15.31 0.93 6.28
C GLN A 201 15.54 -0.53 5.91
N GLU A 202 15.86 -1.35 6.89
CA GLU A 202 16.08 -2.81 6.78
C GLU A 202 14.82 -3.56 6.29
N SER A 203 13.66 -2.89 6.31
CA SER A 203 12.41 -3.46 5.80
C SER A 203 12.47 -3.77 4.32
N ALA A 204 13.13 -2.92 3.54
CA ALA A 204 13.28 -3.09 2.10
C ALA A 204 14.21 -4.27 1.76
N GLU A 205 15.33 -4.39 2.45
CA GLU A 205 16.27 -5.51 2.30
C GLU A 205 15.58 -6.82 2.72
N TYR A 206 14.89 -6.80 3.86
CA TYR A 206 14.13 -7.96 4.34
C TYR A 206 13.17 -8.51 3.27
N ILE A 207 12.47 -7.64 2.55
CA ILE A 207 11.57 -8.07 1.47
C ILE A 207 12.38 -8.77 0.37
N LEU A 208 13.46 -8.13 -0.13
CA LEU A 208 14.24 -8.69 -1.23
C LEU A 208 14.90 -10.03 -0.89
N GLU A 209 15.37 -10.18 0.33
CA GLU A 209 16.02 -11.41 0.81
C GLU A 209 15.03 -12.59 0.89
N ASN A 210 13.74 -12.32 1.12
CA ASN A 210 12.74 -13.36 1.42
C ASN A 210 11.78 -13.65 0.27
N VAL A 211 11.72 -12.84 -0.81
CA VAL A 211 10.88 -13.14 -1.98
C VAL A 211 11.59 -14.05 -2.98
N ALA A 212 10.81 -14.89 -3.67
CA ALA A 212 11.29 -15.75 -4.75
C ALA A 212 11.35 -15.05 -6.13
N SER A 213 11.01 -13.76 -6.20
CA SER A 213 11.09 -12.97 -7.44
C SER A 213 12.50 -12.99 -8.01
N LYS A 214 12.65 -13.34 -9.28
CA LYS A 214 13.94 -13.31 -10.01
C LYS A 214 14.34 -11.88 -10.35
N GLU A 215 13.38 -11.08 -10.80
CA GLU A 215 13.53 -9.66 -11.06
C GLU A 215 13.06 -8.87 -9.85
N LYS A 216 13.99 -8.26 -9.12
CA LYS A 216 13.69 -7.49 -7.92
C LYS A 216 14.73 -6.41 -7.69
N ARG A 217 14.26 -5.20 -7.34
CA ARG A 217 15.16 -4.08 -7.02
C ARG A 217 14.57 -3.13 -5.99
N ILE A 218 15.45 -2.35 -5.34
CA ILE A 218 15.08 -1.27 -4.42
C ILE A 218 15.35 0.08 -5.08
N VAL A 219 14.41 1.00 -4.93
CA VAL A 219 14.59 2.43 -5.16
C VAL A 219 14.60 3.15 -3.82
N ARG A 220 15.73 3.71 -3.47
CA ARG A 220 15.91 4.57 -2.29
C ARG A 220 15.62 6.03 -2.65
N LEU A 221 14.86 6.70 -1.77
CA LEU A 221 14.48 8.10 -1.91
C LEU A 221 15.06 8.90 -0.73
N PRO A 222 16.22 9.55 -0.91
CA PRO A 222 17.01 10.12 0.20
C PRO A 222 16.29 11.18 1.02
N ARG A 223 15.33 11.89 0.42
CA ARG A 223 14.59 12.97 1.09
C ARG A 223 13.15 12.60 1.47
N ALA A 224 12.68 11.42 1.05
CA ALA A 224 11.32 10.98 1.32
C ALA A 224 11.17 10.42 2.73
N GLY A 225 10.08 10.78 3.40
CA GLY A 225 9.59 10.15 4.62
C GLY A 225 8.61 9.02 4.30
N HIS A 226 7.83 8.59 5.31
CA HIS A 226 6.86 7.50 5.18
C HIS A 226 5.80 7.74 4.08
N ARG A 227 5.30 8.96 3.95
CA ARG A 227 4.26 9.33 2.96
C ARG A 227 4.90 9.64 1.60
N VAL A 228 5.58 8.66 1.02
CA VAL A 228 6.33 8.78 -0.26
C VAL A 228 5.47 9.40 -1.36
N LEU A 229 4.22 8.94 -1.51
CA LEU A 229 3.31 9.33 -2.60
C LEU A 229 2.80 10.78 -2.51
N LEU A 230 2.95 11.41 -1.35
CA LEU A 230 2.58 12.80 -1.11
C LEU A 230 3.80 13.66 -0.75
N GLY A 231 4.98 13.05 -0.70
CA GLY A 231 6.24 13.67 -0.27
C GLY A 231 6.96 14.44 -1.39
N VAL A 232 8.11 14.99 -1.02
CA VAL A 232 8.95 15.83 -1.90
C VAL A 232 9.57 15.08 -3.08
N GLU A 233 9.68 13.76 -3.00
CA GLU A 233 10.21 12.90 -4.08
C GLU A 233 9.12 12.07 -4.77
N ARG A 234 7.83 12.45 -4.61
CA ARG A 234 6.72 11.72 -5.24
C ARG A 234 6.87 11.58 -6.76
N ALA A 235 7.34 12.64 -7.43
CA ALA A 235 7.53 12.61 -8.88
C ALA A 235 8.53 11.52 -9.31
N ARG A 236 9.63 11.36 -8.55
CA ARG A 236 10.60 10.29 -8.78
C ARG A 236 9.99 8.92 -8.48
N ALA A 237 9.24 8.76 -7.39
CA ALA A 237 8.55 7.51 -7.09
C ALA A 237 7.58 7.11 -8.21
N PHE A 238 6.83 8.09 -8.76
CA PHE A 238 5.89 7.84 -9.86
C PHE A 238 6.60 7.44 -11.15
N SER A 239 7.67 8.16 -11.53
CA SER A 239 8.46 7.80 -12.72
C SER A 239 9.10 6.42 -12.63
N GLU A 240 9.62 6.04 -11.46
CA GLU A 240 10.17 4.70 -11.22
C GLU A 240 9.08 3.60 -11.30
N ALA A 241 7.89 3.88 -10.75
CA ALA A 241 6.77 2.95 -10.83
C ALA A 241 6.31 2.76 -12.29
N ILE A 242 6.12 3.85 -13.04
CA ILE A 242 5.72 3.82 -14.46
C ILE A 242 6.77 3.12 -15.31
N ALA A 243 8.05 3.43 -15.12
CA ALA A 243 9.15 2.78 -15.85
C ALA A 243 9.18 1.27 -15.58
N PHE A 244 8.98 0.86 -14.32
CA PHE A 244 8.94 -0.55 -13.94
C PHE A 244 7.76 -1.30 -14.56
N LEU A 245 6.57 -0.69 -14.59
CA LEU A 245 5.38 -1.29 -15.21
C LEU A 245 5.48 -1.38 -16.74
N ARG A 246 6.34 -0.58 -17.38
CA ARG A 246 6.62 -0.60 -18.82
C ARG A 246 7.81 -1.49 -19.19
N SER A 247 8.60 -1.93 -18.22
CA SER A 247 9.69 -2.86 -18.52
C SER A 247 9.10 -4.16 -19.08
N GLU A 248 9.76 -4.72 -20.10
CA GLU A 248 9.48 -6.07 -20.53
C GLU A 248 10.09 -7.01 -19.49
N ALA A 249 9.31 -7.30 -18.44
CA ALA A 249 9.67 -8.41 -17.58
C ALA A 249 9.68 -9.66 -18.45
N ASP A 250 10.78 -10.40 -18.39
CA ASP A 250 10.93 -11.67 -19.12
C ASP A 250 9.88 -12.66 -18.55
N HIS A 251 8.66 -12.55 -19.08
CA HIS A 251 7.57 -13.46 -18.78
C HIS A 251 7.92 -14.76 -19.52
N GLY A 252 8.87 -15.53 -18.93
CA GLY A 252 9.27 -16.81 -19.47
C GLY A 252 8.07 -17.55 -20.03
N LYS A 253 8.16 -17.84 -21.33
CA LYS A 253 7.23 -18.65 -22.11
C LYS A 253 6.99 -20.01 -21.47
#